data_d2fa1f8f7bfa7460e81a02002368f1ad
#
_entry.id   d2fa1f8f7bfa7460e81a02002368f1ad
#
_cell.length_a   1.000
_cell.length_b   1.000
_cell.length_c   1.000
_cell.angle_alpha   90.00
_cell.angle_beta   90.00
_cell.angle_gamma   90.00
#
_symmetry.space_group_name_H-M   'P 1'
#
loop_
_entity.id
_entity.type
_entity.pdbx_description
1 polymer ?
#
loop_
_entity_poly.entity_id
_entity_poly.type
_entity_poly.pdbx_seq_one_letter_code
_entity_poly.pdbx_strand_id
1 'polypeptide(L)'
;MKYLTFLTALLLSTPTFAQEPPSFFQTQKPVICSKLNTILGIVTSMGEKPYAYWSDPDNDTVNLMYVGNTGITIIESFANGNACIIGTGNKVEFVNKATKSSLTLKGKSVIYNR
;
A
#
# COMPACT_ATOMS: atom_id res chain seq x y z
N MET A 1 -48.54 43.91 -2.09
CA MET A 1 -47.55 44.40 -2.09
C MET A 1 -46.42 44.05 -1.35
N LYS A 2 -46.42 43.33 -0.47
CA LYS A 2 -45.35 43.01 0.30
C LYS A 2 -44.84 41.76 -0.07
N TYR A 3 -45.10 41.24 -1.14
CA TYR A 3 -44.70 39.96 -1.41
C TYR A 3 -43.40 39.85 -2.10
N LEU A 4 -42.80 40.89 -2.38
CA LEU A 4 -41.67 40.82 -3.20
C LEU A 4 -40.44 40.48 -2.57
N THR A 5 -40.46 40.38 -1.32
CA THR A 5 -39.21 40.27 -0.66
C THR A 5 -38.63 38.92 -0.65
N PHE A 6 -39.34 37.94 -1.14
CA PHE A 6 -38.79 36.70 -1.01
C PHE A 6 -37.86 36.34 -2.02
N LEU A 7 -37.84 36.94 -3.10
CA LEU A 7 -37.08 36.51 -4.18
C LEU A 7 -35.61 36.59 -4.01
N THR A 8 -35.19 37.43 -3.14
CA THR A 8 -33.78 37.64 -3.05
C THR A 8 -33.07 36.51 -2.37
N ALA A 9 -33.79 35.75 -1.63
CA ALA A 9 -33.12 34.71 -0.88
C ALA A 9 -32.52 33.65 -1.74
N LEU A 10 -33.07 33.49 -2.90
CA LEU A 10 -32.62 32.43 -3.72
C LEU A 10 -31.31 32.68 -4.35
N LEU A 11 -30.94 33.88 -4.42
CA LEU A 11 -29.71 34.16 -5.11
C LEU A 11 -28.47 33.88 -4.33
N LEU A 12 -28.67 33.56 -3.10
CA LEU A 12 -27.51 33.34 -2.28
C LEU A 12 -26.96 31.95 -2.36
N SER A 13 -27.64 31.10 -3.01
CA SER A 13 -27.11 29.75 -3.10
C SER A 13 -26.10 29.70 -4.23
N THR A 14 -24.95 30.14 -3.96
CA THR A 14 -23.88 30.01 -4.91
C THR A 14 -23.28 28.64 -4.82
N PRO A 15 -23.03 28.02 -5.92
CA PRO A 15 -22.34 26.75 -5.90
C PRO A 15 -20.93 26.97 -5.41
N THR A 16 -20.54 26.13 -4.50
CA THR A 16 -19.19 26.18 -4.05
C THR A 16 -18.37 25.28 -4.93
N PHE A 17 -17.44 25.83 -5.59
CA PHE A 17 -16.56 25.03 -6.37
C PHE A 17 -15.34 24.77 -5.54
N ALA A 18 -15.44 23.81 -4.70
CA ALA A 18 -14.27 23.39 -3.96
C ALA A 18 -13.39 22.63 -4.93
N GLN A 19 -12.10 22.78 -4.79
CA GLN A 19 -11.20 21.95 -5.51
C GLN A 19 -11.48 20.52 -5.17
N GLU A 20 -11.50 19.68 -6.16
CA GLU A 20 -11.66 18.28 -5.91
C GLU A 20 -10.46 17.79 -5.10
N PRO A 21 -10.70 17.12 -3.98
CA PRO A 21 -9.59 16.52 -3.26
C PRO A 21 -8.92 15.45 -4.11
N PRO A 22 -7.68 15.11 -3.82
CA PRO A 22 -7.06 13.99 -4.52
C PRO A 22 -7.96 12.78 -4.44
N SER A 23 -8.02 12.03 -5.54
CA SER A 23 -8.90 10.88 -5.58
C SER A 23 -8.30 9.74 -4.81
N PHE A 24 -8.60 9.65 -3.56
CA PHE A 24 -8.27 8.48 -2.77
C PHE A 24 -9.49 7.62 -2.65
N PHE A 25 -9.32 6.35 -2.78
CA PHE A 25 -10.41 5.43 -2.53
C PHE A 25 -9.89 4.28 -1.69
N GLN A 26 -10.77 3.72 -0.90
CA GLN A 26 -10.44 2.55 -0.09
C GLN A 26 -10.86 1.30 -0.83
N THR A 27 -10.02 0.30 -0.77
CA THR A 27 -10.32 -0.98 -1.36
C THR A 27 -9.92 -2.05 -0.39
N GLN A 28 -10.49 -3.23 -0.56
CA GLN A 28 -10.11 -4.37 0.24
C GLN A 28 -9.30 -5.31 -0.63
N LYS A 29 -8.16 -5.73 -0.09
CA LYS A 29 -7.31 -6.67 -0.76
C LYS A 29 -7.31 -7.94 0.06
N PRO A 30 -7.65 -9.09 -0.52
CA PRO A 30 -7.60 -10.33 0.24
C PRO A 30 -6.17 -10.64 0.65
N VAL A 31 -6.00 -11.05 1.88
CA VAL A 31 -4.71 -11.44 2.42
C VAL A 31 -4.82 -12.82 3.03
N ILE A 32 -3.71 -13.52 3.07
CA ILE A 32 -3.65 -14.84 3.67
C ILE A 32 -3.04 -14.68 5.05
N CYS A 33 -3.77 -15.11 6.05
CA CYS A 33 -3.33 -15.01 7.44
C CYS A 33 -3.30 -16.37 8.10
N SER A 34 -2.35 -16.55 8.99
CA SER A 34 -2.22 -17.76 9.80
C SER A 34 -1.31 -17.45 10.98
N LYS A 35 -0.90 -18.45 11.71
CA LYS A 35 0.12 -18.25 12.72
C LYS A 35 1.44 -17.92 12.07
N LEU A 36 2.22 -17.10 12.73
CA LEU A 36 3.50 -16.66 12.18
C LEU A 36 4.38 -17.83 11.79
N ASN A 37 4.48 -18.84 12.64
CA ASN A 37 5.33 -19.98 12.33
C ASN A 37 4.89 -20.71 11.07
N THR A 38 3.60 -20.80 10.84
CA THR A 38 3.06 -21.41 9.62
C THR A 38 3.44 -20.59 8.39
N ILE A 39 3.29 -19.29 8.46
CA ILE A 39 3.63 -18.40 7.35
C ILE A 39 5.13 -18.49 7.06
N LEU A 40 5.95 -18.44 8.10
CA LEU A 40 7.41 -18.52 7.90
C LEU A 40 7.82 -19.86 7.31
N GLY A 41 7.16 -20.93 7.71
CA GLY A 41 7.41 -22.25 7.14
C GLY A 41 7.12 -22.29 5.65
N ILE A 42 6.05 -21.66 5.24
CA ILE A 42 5.66 -21.61 3.83
C ILE A 42 6.71 -20.84 3.03
N VAL A 43 7.06 -19.63 3.45
CA VAL A 43 7.98 -18.81 2.66
C VAL A 43 9.39 -19.43 2.66
N THR A 44 9.80 -20.06 3.74
CA THR A 44 11.07 -20.74 3.78
C THR A 44 11.08 -21.93 2.83
N SER A 45 9.97 -22.66 2.74
CA SER A 45 9.87 -23.79 1.81
C SER A 45 9.93 -23.35 0.36
N MET A 46 9.60 -22.10 0.09
CA MET A 46 9.73 -21.52 -1.25
C MET A 46 11.14 -21.01 -1.55
N GLY A 47 12.06 -21.19 -0.63
CA GLY A 47 13.43 -20.75 -0.83
C GLY A 47 13.69 -19.30 -0.49
N GLU A 48 12.74 -18.63 0.14
CA GLU A 48 12.92 -17.24 0.53
C GLU A 48 13.59 -17.16 1.90
N LYS A 49 14.37 -16.12 2.07
CA LYS A 49 15.11 -15.88 3.32
C LYS A 49 14.80 -14.49 3.83
N PRO A 50 14.88 -14.29 5.15
CA PRO A 50 14.65 -12.96 5.70
C PRO A 50 15.68 -11.97 5.16
N TYR A 51 15.19 -10.83 4.73
CA TYR A 51 16.00 -9.78 4.15
C TYR A 51 15.95 -8.50 4.99
N ALA A 52 14.79 -8.10 5.42
CA ALA A 52 14.62 -6.89 6.19
C ALA A 52 13.39 -7.01 7.09
N TYR A 53 13.35 -6.19 8.13
CA TYR A 53 12.16 -6.06 8.94
C TYR A 53 12.06 -4.64 9.44
N TRP A 54 10.86 -4.22 9.76
CA TRP A 54 10.63 -2.90 10.34
C TRP A 54 9.39 -2.94 11.22
N SER A 55 9.37 -2.05 12.20
CA SER A 55 8.26 -1.95 13.13
C SER A 55 7.26 -0.93 12.65
N ASP A 56 6.00 -1.18 12.93
CA ASP A 56 4.93 -0.23 12.69
C ASP A 56 4.28 0.04 14.06
N PRO A 57 4.75 1.06 14.78
CA PRO A 57 4.24 1.31 16.12
C PRO A 57 2.78 1.75 16.14
N ASP A 58 2.29 2.34 15.07
CA ASP A 58 0.90 2.78 15.02
C ASP A 58 -0.07 1.61 15.02
N ASN A 59 0.32 0.50 14.43
CA ASN A 59 -0.50 -0.69 14.35
C ASN A 59 -0.01 -1.82 15.26
N ASP A 60 1.06 -1.58 16.01
CA ASP A 60 1.67 -2.58 16.89
C ASP A 60 2.01 -3.85 16.14
N THR A 61 2.63 -3.71 15.01
CA THR A 61 3.03 -4.83 14.17
C THR A 61 4.49 -4.72 13.77
N VAL A 62 5.02 -5.85 13.35
CA VAL A 62 6.35 -5.93 12.75
C VAL A 62 6.19 -6.49 11.36
N ASN A 63 6.75 -5.82 10.40
CA ASN A 63 6.73 -6.28 9.02
C ASN A 63 8.04 -6.97 8.69
N LEU A 64 7.94 -8.06 7.95
CA LEU A 64 9.08 -8.87 7.55
C LEU A 64 9.12 -8.97 6.05
N MET A 65 10.30 -8.82 5.48
CA MET A 65 10.50 -8.99 4.05
C MET A 65 11.36 -10.23 3.83
N TYR A 66 10.81 -11.19 3.11
CA TYR A 66 11.53 -12.40 2.72
C TYR A 66 11.78 -12.36 1.23
N VAL A 67 12.97 -12.73 0.83
CA VAL A 67 13.41 -12.64 -0.56
C VAL A 67 14.07 -13.94 -0.97
N GLY A 68 13.76 -14.38 -2.16
CA GLY A 68 14.38 -15.56 -2.77
C GLY A 68 14.57 -15.36 -4.26
N ASN A 69 15.11 -16.38 -4.91
CA ASN A 69 15.36 -16.28 -6.35
C ASN A 69 14.07 -16.17 -7.16
N THR A 70 12.99 -16.68 -6.63
CA THR A 70 11.73 -16.74 -7.35
C THR A 70 10.73 -15.70 -6.89
N GLY A 71 11.01 -14.97 -5.84
CA GLY A 71 10.03 -14.01 -5.38
C GLY A 71 10.38 -13.30 -4.09
N ILE A 72 9.44 -12.48 -3.69
CA ILE A 72 9.49 -11.70 -2.46
C ILE A 72 8.14 -11.83 -1.78
N THR A 73 8.18 -11.90 -0.45
CA THR A 73 6.97 -11.93 0.36
C THR A 73 7.11 -10.92 1.50
N ILE A 74 6.09 -10.11 1.67
CA ILE A 74 6.03 -9.18 2.79
C ILE A 74 4.97 -9.68 3.76
N ILE A 75 5.36 -9.82 5.02
CA ILE A 75 4.54 -10.40 6.06
C ILE A 75 4.33 -9.37 7.15
N GLU A 76 3.09 -9.21 7.57
CA GLU A 76 2.76 -8.38 8.73
C GLU A 76 2.53 -9.31 9.91
N SER A 77 3.28 -9.13 10.97
CA SER A 77 3.22 -9.97 12.16
C SER A 77 2.60 -9.20 13.31
N PHE A 78 1.65 -9.80 13.98
CA PHE A 78 0.90 -9.17 15.07
C PHE A 78 1.39 -9.69 16.41
N ALA A 79 1.12 -8.91 17.45
CA ALA A 79 1.55 -9.25 18.80
C ALA A 79 0.94 -10.55 19.32
N ASN A 80 -0.21 -10.95 18.79
CA ASN A 80 -0.88 -12.18 19.23
C ASN A 80 -0.32 -13.45 18.59
N GLY A 81 0.73 -13.35 17.80
CA GLY A 81 1.35 -14.49 17.15
C GLY A 81 0.81 -14.83 15.79
N ASN A 82 -0.19 -14.11 15.31
CA ASN A 82 -0.70 -14.27 13.95
C ASN A 82 0.09 -13.42 12.98
N ALA A 83 -0.01 -13.74 11.72
CA ALA A 83 0.65 -12.98 10.66
C ALA A 83 -0.14 -13.09 9.38
N CYS A 84 0.03 -12.11 8.52
CA CYS A 84 -0.63 -12.07 7.22
C CYS A 84 0.39 -11.78 6.13
N ILE A 85 0.24 -12.42 5.00
CA ILE A 85 1.00 -12.07 3.81
C ILE A 85 0.31 -10.89 3.17
N ILE A 86 0.96 -9.74 3.16
CA ILE A 86 0.36 -8.51 2.68
C ILE A 86 0.89 -8.10 1.31
N GLY A 87 1.93 -8.73 0.84
CA GLY A 87 2.47 -8.43 -0.48
C GLY A 87 3.34 -9.55 -0.99
N THR A 88 3.31 -9.74 -2.29
CA THR A 88 4.16 -10.73 -2.95
C THR A 88 4.65 -10.17 -4.28
N GLY A 89 5.76 -10.68 -4.75
CA GLY A 89 6.30 -10.35 -6.04
C GLY A 89 7.06 -11.53 -6.62
N ASN A 90 7.24 -11.54 -7.93
CA ASN A 90 7.88 -12.67 -8.59
C ASN A 90 9.37 -12.49 -8.85
N LYS A 91 9.79 -11.32 -9.17
CA LYS A 91 11.20 -11.06 -9.46
C LYS A 91 11.64 -9.86 -8.67
N VAL A 92 12.79 -9.98 -8.04
CA VAL A 92 13.32 -8.90 -7.22
C VAL A 92 14.55 -8.34 -7.88
N GLU A 93 14.53 -7.06 -8.14
CA GLU A 93 15.69 -6.34 -8.62
C GLU A 93 15.98 -5.22 -7.65
N PHE A 94 17.24 -5.12 -7.22
CA PHE A 94 17.60 -4.07 -6.30
C PHE A 94 17.99 -2.83 -7.08
N VAL A 95 17.34 -1.73 -6.78
CA VAL A 95 17.55 -0.49 -7.49
C VAL A 95 18.81 0.18 -7.02
N ASN A 96 19.69 0.51 -7.95
CA ASN A 96 20.87 1.32 -7.68
C ASN A 96 20.86 2.51 -8.63
N LYS A 97 21.92 3.30 -8.61
CA LYS A 97 21.97 4.50 -9.44
C LYS A 97 21.84 4.21 -10.93
N ALA A 98 22.39 3.12 -11.38
CA ALA A 98 22.32 2.75 -12.79
C ALA A 98 20.95 2.20 -13.16
N THR A 99 20.36 1.42 -12.27
CA THR A 99 19.06 0.81 -12.53
C THR A 99 17.94 1.84 -12.50
N LYS A 100 18.16 2.89 -11.72
CA LYS A 100 17.12 3.88 -11.48
C LYS A 100 16.61 4.56 -12.74
N SER A 101 17.49 4.81 -13.70
CA SER A 101 17.11 5.49 -14.91
C SER A 101 16.47 4.59 -15.94
N SER A 102 16.63 3.28 -15.79
CA SER A 102 16.09 2.33 -16.75
C SER A 102 14.95 1.49 -16.21
N LEU A 103 14.46 1.81 -15.03
CA LEU A 103 13.41 1.05 -14.40
C LEU A 103 12.10 1.26 -15.14
N THR A 104 11.51 0.16 -15.61
CA THR A 104 10.24 0.21 -16.31
C THR A 104 9.28 -0.80 -15.71
N LEU A 105 7.99 -0.47 -15.79
CA LEU A 105 6.94 -1.34 -15.32
C LEU A 105 5.92 -1.45 -16.43
N LYS A 106 5.84 -2.61 -17.07
CA LYS A 106 4.91 -2.87 -18.17
C LYS A 106 4.98 -1.77 -19.23
N GLY A 107 6.18 -1.39 -19.64
CA GLY A 107 6.38 -0.37 -20.63
C GLY A 107 6.31 1.05 -20.14
N LYS A 108 6.08 1.26 -18.88
CA LYS A 108 6.07 2.61 -18.30
C LYS A 108 7.32 2.81 -17.49
N SER A 109 7.91 3.96 -17.63
CA SER A 109 9.05 4.33 -16.82
C SER A 109 8.59 4.72 -15.43
N VAL A 110 9.33 4.25 -14.44
CA VAL A 110 9.10 4.64 -13.07
C VAL A 110 10.30 5.44 -12.62
N ILE A 111 10.06 6.63 -12.15
CA ILE A 111 11.12 7.54 -11.72
C ILE A 111 11.06 7.67 -10.22
N TYR A 112 12.16 7.36 -9.57
CA TYR A 112 12.28 7.56 -8.15
C TYR A 112 13.10 8.83 -7.93
N ASN A 113 12.45 9.80 -7.31
CA ASN A 113 13.13 11.03 -6.97
C ASN A 113 13.55 10.95 -5.51
N ARG A 114 14.76 10.59 -5.31
CA ARG A 114 15.33 10.64 -3.98
C ARG A 114 16.72 11.15 -4.03
#